data_332fe34ac6662fd41ab9117f521ede35
#
_entry.id   332fe34ac6662fd41ab9117f521ede35
#
_cell.length_a   1.000
_cell.length_b   1.000
_cell.length_c   1.000
_cell.angle_alpha   90.00
_cell.angle_beta   90.00
_cell.angle_gamma   90.00
#
_symmetry.space_group_name_H-M   'P 1'
#
loop_
_entity.id
_entity.type
_entity.pdbx_description
1 polymer ?
#
loop_
_entity_poly.entity_id
_entity_poly.type
_entity_poly.pdbx_seq_one_letter_code
_entity_poly.pdbx_strand_id
1 'polypeptide(L)'
;MTREETKELLRLAQEKDQSAIDRLVMENQGLVGCVVKRFENRLINVEREDLFQIGMIGLMKAIERFDLSMDVCFSTYAVPLVMGEIRRFLRDDGAIKVSRNLKETGSRLRRLQDELEKQLGRAVSFEELQEHSGLPAETITLAMEAGAQIESLQSTVYSGDGKELLLEDQVADPGDGETTVLNNVMVEQLLSHLQVPEQQLLKLRYFDECTQCEVAKRLGMTQVQVSRTEKKLLEKLRVLM
;
A
#
# COMPACT_ATOMS: atom_id res chain seq x y z
N MET A 1 -18.03 25.16 30.17
CA MET A 1 -19.50 24.94 30.06
C MET A 1 -20.03 24.17 31.25
N THR A 2 -21.20 24.55 31.80
CA THR A 2 -21.91 23.74 32.80
C THR A 2 -22.57 22.52 32.12
N ARG A 3 -22.95 21.51 32.91
CA ARG A 3 -23.60 20.30 32.42
C ARG A 3 -24.98 20.62 31.77
N GLU A 4 -25.68 21.58 32.31
CA GLU A 4 -27.01 22.01 31.80
C GLU A 4 -26.89 22.75 30.46
N GLU A 5 -25.95 23.70 30.36
CA GLU A 5 -25.66 24.39 29.10
C GLU A 5 -25.25 23.41 28.00
N THR A 6 -24.45 22.39 28.32
CA THR A 6 -24.05 21.36 27.38
C THR A 6 -25.26 20.56 26.87
N LYS A 7 -26.18 20.17 27.78
CA LYS A 7 -27.41 19.45 27.40
C LYS A 7 -28.33 20.29 26.49
N GLU A 8 -28.48 21.57 26.78
CA GLU A 8 -29.32 22.46 25.96
C GLU A 8 -28.69 22.65 24.56
N LEU A 9 -27.40 22.90 24.49
CA LEU A 9 -26.71 23.02 23.20
C LEU A 9 -26.75 21.70 22.41
N LEU A 10 -26.63 20.53 23.06
CA LEU A 10 -26.77 19.23 22.40
C LEU A 10 -28.20 19.04 21.84
N ARG A 11 -29.22 19.48 22.56
CA ARG A 11 -30.60 19.44 22.06
C ARG A 11 -30.78 20.29 20.79
N LEU A 12 -30.30 21.54 20.80
CA LEU A 12 -30.32 22.43 19.64
C LEU A 12 -29.50 21.87 18.46
N ALA A 13 -28.33 21.28 18.76
CA ALA A 13 -27.48 20.66 17.74
C ALA A 13 -28.17 19.46 17.04
N GLN A 14 -28.97 18.68 17.78
CA GLN A 14 -29.79 17.58 17.20
C GLN A 14 -30.93 18.10 16.34
N GLU A 15 -31.40 19.30 16.62
CA GLU A 15 -32.37 20.04 15.77
C GLU A 15 -31.70 20.72 14.55
N LYS A 16 -30.37 20.46 14.34
CA LYS A 16 -29.55 21.01 13.25
C LYS A 16 -29.29 22.52 13.33
N ASP A 17 -29.31 23.09 14.52
CA ASP A 17 -28.83 24.46 14.73
C ASP A 17 -27.29 24.51 14.60
N GLN A 18 -26.82 25.12 13.52
CA GLN A 18 -25.40 25.24 13.21
C GLN A 18 -24.63 26.02 14.28
N SER A 19 -25.24 27.05 14.86
CA SER A 19 -24.58 27.86 15.89
C SER A 19 -24.31 27.06 17.17
N ALA A 20 -25.23 26.17 17.54
CA ALA A 20 -25.11 25.28 18.68
C ALA A 20 -24.01 24.21 18.40
N ILE A 21 -23.95 23.66 17.18
CA ILE A 21 -22.93 22.72 16.75
C ILE A 21 -21.55 23.37 16.84
N ASP A 22 -21.36 24.53 16.21
CA ASP A 22 -20.09 25.26 16.19
C ASP A 22 -19.59 25.57 17.60
N ARG A 23 -20.47 26.00 18.50
CA ARG A 23 -20.14 26.27 19.88
C ARG A 23 -19.72 25.01 20.63
N LEU A 24 -20.43 23.89 20.48
CA LEU A 24 -20.07 22.62 21.07
C LEU A 24 -18.71 22.13 20.57
N VAL A 25 -18.44 22.27 19.29
CA VAL A 25 -17.17 21.90 18.66
C VAL A 25 -16.04 22.74 19.25
N MET A 26 -16.18 24.07 19.27
CA MET A 26 -15.15 24.99 19.79
C MET A 26 -14.83 24.72 21.26
N GLU A 27 -15.83 24.51 22.10
CA GLU A 27 -15.65 24.28 23.53
C GLU A 27 -15.03 22.91 23.87
N ASN A 28 -15.15 21.92 22.96
CA ASN A 28 -14.66 20.56 23.16
C ASN A 28 -13.40 20.23 22.36
N GLN A 29 -12.80 21.18 21.63
CA GLN A 29 -11.53 20.98 20.90
C GLN A 29 -10.40 20.49 21.82
N GLY A 30 -10.32 21.04 23.03
CA GLY A 30 -9.32 20.61 24.02
C GLY A 30 -9.44 19.14 24.40
N LEU A 31 -10.66 18.58 24.40
CA LEU A 31 -10.90 17.16 24.65
C LEU A 31 -10.28 16.31 23.54
N VAL A 32 -10.46 16.69 22.27
CA VAL A 32 -9.87 16.02 21.11
C VAL A 32 -8.34 16.10 21.20
N GLY A 33 -7.77 17.27 21.49
CA GLY A 33 -6.33 17.45 21.65
C GLY A 33 -5.73 16.54 22.75
N CYS A 34 -6.43 16.37 23.88
CA CYS A 34 -6.02 15.45 24.95
C CYS A 34 -6.04 13.98 24.49
N VAL A 35 -7.00 13.61 23.64
CA VAL A 35 -7.07 12.25 23.08
C VAL A 35 -5.96 12.03 22.07
N VAL A 36 -5.69 12.97 21.16
CA VAL A 36 -4.64 12.89 20.14
C VAL A 36 -3.26 12.69 20.78
N LYS A 37 -2.94 13.41 21.87
CA LYS A 37 -1.68 13.21 22.61
C LYS A 37 -1.39 11.77 23.01
N ARG A 38 -2.41 10.94 23.24
CA ARG A 38 -2.22 9.51 23.58
C ARG A 38 -1.74 8.67 22.38
N PHE A 39 -1.83 9.22 21.18
CA PHE A 39 -1.41 8.56 19.94
C PHE A 39 -0.10 9.11 19.38
N GLU A 40 0.49 10.17 19.97
CA GLU A 40 1.73 10.81 19.48
C GLU A 40 2.89 9.81 19.28
N ASN A 41 3.05 8.84 20.19
CA ASN A 41 4.08 7.80 20.07
C ASN A 41 3.84 6.77 18.95
N ARG A 42 2.73 6.87 18.24
CA ARG A 42 2.35 5.98 17.11
C ARG A 42 2.30 6.72 15.79
N LEU A 43 2.69 7.99 15.79
CA LEU A 43 2.75 8.84 14.60
C LEU A 43 4.05 8.53 13.86
N ILE A 44 3.97 7.74 12.80
CA ILE A 44 5.14 7.41 11.99
C ILE A 44 5.02 8.09 10.63
N ASN A 45 3.81 8.11 10.04
CA ASN A 45 3.55 8.69 8.71
C ASN A 45 2.30 9.58 8.68
N VAL A 46 1.77 9.97 9.84
CA VAL A 46 0.55 10.76 9.95
C VAL A 46 0.88 12.01 10.77
N GLU A 47 0.50 13.18 10.27
CA GLU A 47 0.68 14.42 11.00
C GLU A 47 -0.31 14.52 12.16
N ARG A 48 0.09 15.22 13.21
CA ARG A 48 -0.74 15.42 14.39
C ARG A 48 -2.04 16.14 14.04
N GLU A 49 -1.96 17.07 13.11
CA GLU A 49 -3.06 17.86 12.58
C GLU A 49 -4.13 16.97 11.92
N ASP A 50 -3.71 15.96 11.16
CA ASP A 50 -4.62 15.00 10.53
C ASP A 50 -5.36 14.17 11.58
N LEU A 51 -4.65 13.67 12.59
CA LEU A 51 -5.31 12.96 13.70
C LEU A 51 -6.28 13.85 14.48
N PHE A 52 -5.96 15.14 14.59
CA PHE A 52 -6.85 16.10 15.23
C PHE A 52 -8.14 16.25 14.40
N GLN A 53 -8.04 16.38 13.07
CA GLN A 53 -9.20 16.46 12.18
C GLN A 53 -10.05 15.17 12.23
N ILE A 54 -9.41 14.01 12.23
CA ILE A 54 -10.11 12.73 12.40
C ILE A 54 -10.81 12.66 13.78
N GLY A 55 -10.14 13.14 14.82
CA GLY A 55 -10.72 13.25 16.17
C GLY A 55 -11.92 14.18 16.19
N MET A 56 -11.89 15.30 15.46
CA MET A 56 -13.01 16.23 15.31
C MET A 56 -14.22 15.58 14.61
N ILE A 57 -14.00 14.72 13.61
CA ILE A 57 -15.07 13.91 13.00
C ILE A 57 -15.72 13.00 14.06
N GLY A 58 -14.90 12.39 14.93
CA GLY A 58 -15.39 11.59 16.05
C GLY A 58 -16.22 12.39 17.05
N LEU A 59 -15.82 13.63 17.34
CA LEU A 59 -16.55 14.56 18.18
C LEU A 59 -17.90 14.96 17.56
N MET A 60 -17.92 15.28 16.27
CA MET A 60 -19.18 15.59 15.55
C MET A 60 -20.17 14.43 15.61
N LYS A 61 -19.69 13.20 15.37
CA LYS A 61 -20.52 11.99 15.54
C LYS A 61 -21.04 11.81 16.96
N ALA A 62 -20.25 12.22 17.95
CA ALA A 62 -20.68 12.17 19.36
C ALA A 62 -21.79 13.20 19.64
N ILE A 63 -21.71 14.41 19.08
CA ILE A 63 -22.73 15.46 19.21
C ILE A 63 -24.06 14.98 18.60
N GLU A 64 -24.01 14.41 17.39
CA GLU A 64 -25.20 13.93 16.69
C GLU A 64 -25.91 12.76 17.40
N ARG A 65 -25.13 11.86 18.03
CA ARG A 65 -25.65 10.58 18.54
C ARG A 65 -25.81 10.54 20.05
N PHE A 66 -25.51 11.61 20.76
CA PHE A 66 -25.62 11.63 22.22
C PHE A 66 -27.06 11.49 22.65
N ASP A 67 -27.34 10.51 23.51
CA ASP A 67 -28.67 10.35 24.08
C ASP A 67 -28.81 11.24 25.32
N LEU A 68 -29.67 12.26 25.23
CA LEU A 68 -29.95 13.23 26.26
C LEU A 68 -30.60 12.60 27.50
N SER A 69 -31.19 11.41 27.39
CA SER A 69 -31.81 10.70 28.51
C SER A 69 -30.77 10.05 29.42
N MET A 70 -29.56 9.84 28.92
CA MET A 70 -28.48 9.26 29.72
C MET A 70 -27.98 10.21 30.79
N ASP A 71 -27.80 9.71 31.99
CA ASP A 71 -27.23 10.46 33.10
C ASP A 71 -25.70 10.37 33.14
N VAL A 72 -25.04 10.61 31.99
CA VAL A 72 -23.60 10.64 31.85
C VAL A 72 -23.13 11.99 31.32
N CYS A 73 -21.88 12.35 31.61
CA CYS A 73 -21.28 13.55 31.02
C CYS A 73 -21.00 13.33 29.56
N PHE A 74 -21.21 14.36 28.73
CA PHE A 74 -20.92 14.31 27.30
C PHE A 74 -19.48 13.87 27.00
N SER A 75 -18.50 14.35 27.75
CA SER A 75 -17.10 13.97 27.60
C SER A 75 -16.86 12.46 27.77
N THR A 76 -17.59 11.82 28.70
CA THR A 76 -17.49 10.37 28.93
C THR A 76 -17.97 9.57 27.71
N TYR A 77 -18.97 10.08 27.00
CA TYR A 77 -19.46 9.48 25.77
C TYR A 77 -18.58 9.82 24.56
N ALA A 78 -18.13 11.08 24.44
CA ALA A 78 -17.37 11.57 23.29
C ALA A 78 -15.96 10.95 23.20
N VAL A 79 -15.22 10.81 24.32
CA VAL A 79 -13.85 10.29 24.31
C VAL A 79 -13.72 8.91 23.64
N PRO A 80 -14.54 7.89 23.96
CA PRO A 80 -14.51 6.61 23.27
C PRO A 80 -14.77 6.71 21.76
N LEU A 81 -15.69 7.59 21.31
CA LEU A 81 -15.98 7.78 19.90
C LEU A 81 -14.79 8.42 19.17
N VAL A 82 -14.21 9.50 19.72
CA VAL A 82 -13.02 10.15 19.20
C VAL A 82 -11.86 9.14 19.09
N MET A 83 -11.60 8.38 20.16
CA MET A 83 -10.57 7.32 20.15
C MET A 83 -10.87 6.24 19.12
N GLY A 84 -12.14 5.90 18.92
CA GLY A 84 -12.61 4.91 17.96
C GLY A 84 -12.33 5.32 16.51
N GLU A 85 -12.62 6.58 16.15
CA GLU A 85 -12.35 7.12 14.82
C GLU A 85 -10.84 7.22 14.55
N ILE A 86 -10.05 7.71 15.52
CA ILE A 86 -8.58 7.76 15.37
C ILE A 86 -7.99 6.34 15.18
N ARG A 87 -8.42 5.36 15.99
CA ARG A 87 -7.95 3.97 15.86
C ARG A 87 -8.37 3.37 14.52
N ARG A 88 -9.57 3.69 14.05
CA ARG A 88 -10.06 3.23 12.76
C ARG A 88 -9.21 3.79 11.63
N PHE A 89 -8.96 5.10 11.65
CA PHE A 89 -8.10 5.76 10.68
C PHE A 89 -6.70 5.12 10.65
N LEU A 90 -5.99 5.07 11.80
CA LEU A 90 -4.65 4.48 11.90
C LEU A 90 -4.58 3.01 11.47
N ARG A 91 -5.67 2.27 11.61
CA ARG A 91 -5.75 0.89 11.12
C ARG A 91 -5.92 0.81 9.61
N ASP A 92 -6.77 1.70 9.06
CA ASP A 92 -7.16 1.65 7.65
C ASP A 92 -6.17 2.48 6.79
N ASP A 93 -5.38 3.34 7.42
CA ASP A 93 -4.31 4.11 6.78
C ASP A 93 -3.11 3.23 6.44
N GLY A 94 -2.48 3.52 5.30
CA GLY A 94 -1.27 2.84 4.81
C GLY A 94 -1.26 2.76 3.29
N ALA A 95 -0.07 2.93 2.67
CA ALA A 95 0.10 2.89 1.22
C ALA A 95 -0.24 1.50 0.63
N ILE A 96 -0.06 0.43 1.41
CA ILE A 96 -0.46 -0.92 1.02
C ILE A 96 -1.66 -1.37 1.85
N LYS A 97 -2.70 -1.85 1.15
CA LYS A 97 -3.90 -2.39 1.79
C LYS A 97 -3.62 -3.78 2.36
N VAL A 98 -3.55 -3.87 3.68
CA VAL A 98 -3.38 -5.12 4.42
C VAL A 98 -4.71 -5.54 5.05
N SER A 99 -5.00 -6.85 5.05
CA SER A 99 -6.22 -7.37 5.66
C SER A 99 -6.29 -7.07 7.15
N ARG A 100 -7.49 -6.82 7.66
CA ARG A 100 -7.72 -6.50 9.08
C ARG A 100 -7.21 -7.59 10.01
N ASN A 101 -7.50 -8.84 9.69
CA ASN A 101 -7.07 -9.99 10.49
C ASN A 101 -5.54 -10.05 10.62
N LEU A 102 -4.83 -9.78 9.54
CA LEU A 102 -3.36 -9.79 9.52
C LEU A 102 -2.78 -8.65 10.37
N LYS A 103 -3.34 -7.43 10.27
CA LYS A 103 -2.95 -6.29 11.13
C LYS A 103 -3.21 -6.56 12.62
N GLU A 104 -4.35 -7.18 12.95
CA GLU A 104 -4.71 -7.55 14.34
C GLU A 104 -3.78 -8.64 14.87
N THR A 105 -3.47 -9.65 14.06
CA THR A 105 -2.52 -10.71 14.41
C THR A 105 -1.11 -10.15 14.63
N GLY A 106 -0.61 -9.31 13.75
CA GLY A 106 0.69 -8.64 13.91
C GLY A 106 0.76 -7.78 15.17
N SER A 107 -0.31 -7.03 15.48
CA SER A 107 -0.38 -6.24 16.72
C SER A 107 -0.38 -7.12 17.98
N ARG A 108 -1.04 -8.28 17.94
CA ARG A 108 -1.03 -9.24 19.04
C ARG A 108 0.35 -9.88 19.23
N LEU A 109 1.00 -10.25 18.13
CA LEU A 109 2.35 -10.81 18.15
C LEU A 109 3.39 -9.84 18.73
N ARG A 110 3.35 -8.57 18.33
CA ARG A 110 4.25 -7.54 18.90
C ARG A 110 4.07 -7.37 20.41
N ARG A 111 2.83 -7.36 20.89
CA ARG A 111 2.58 -7.28 22.33
C ARG A 111 3.12 -8.50 23.06
N LEU A 112 2.90 -9.69 22.50
CA LEU A 112 3.42 -10.93 23.08
C LEU A 112 4.96 -10.91 23.11
N GLN A 113 5.60 -10.44 22.05
CA GLN A 113 7.04 -10.26 21.97
C GLN A 113 7.54 -9.29 23.06
N ASP A 114 6.92 -8.11 23.19
CA ASP A 114 7.26 -7.12 24.22
C ASP A 114 7.10 -7.67 25.65
N GLU A 115 6.09 -8.50 25.89
CA GLU A 115 5.85 -9.14 27.19
C GLU A 115 6.91 -10.22 27.49
N LEU A 116 7.24 -11.05 26.52
CA LEU A 116 8.26 -12.08 26.65
C LEU A 116 9.66 -11.47 26.82
N GLU A 117 10.00 -10.42 26.08
CA GLU A 117 11.27 -9.70 26.22
C GLU A 117 11.44 -9.09 27.63
N LYS A 118 10.37 -8.55 28.20
CA LYS A 118 10.38 -8.05 29.58
C LYS A 118 10.58 -9.17 30.61
N GLN A 119 10.01 -10.35 30.36
CA GLN A 119 10.13 -11.50 31.26
C GLN A 119 11.52 -12.16 31.18
N LEU A 120 12.04 -12.30 29.98
CA LEU A 120 13.31 -12.98 29.70
C LEU A 120 14.54 -12.08 29.86
N GLY A 121 14.36 -10.74 29.79
CA GLY A 121 15.46 -9.77 29.83
C GLY A 121 16.36 -9.82 28.59
N ARG A 122 15.91 -10.45 27.51
CA ARG A 122 16.61 -10.58 26.21
C ARG A 122 15.62 -10.60 25.05
N ALA A 123 16.15 -10.43 23.83
CA ALA A 123 15.33 -10.58 22.62
C ALA A 123 14.76 -12.00 22.53
N VAL A 124 13.52 -12.09 22.07
CA VAL A 124 12.77 -13.33 21.88
C VAL A 124 13.10 -13.94 20.52
N SER A 125 13.40 -15.24 20.48
CA SER A 125 13.62 -15.95 19.21
C SER A 125 12.30 -16.19 18.48
N PHE A 126 12.39 -16.46 17.17
CA PHE A 126 11.22 -16.78 16.35
C PHE A 126 10.51 -18.05 16.85
N GLU A 127 11.27 -19.05 17.26
CA GLU A 127 10.74 -20.33 17.78
C GLU A 127 9.99 -20.14 19.09
N GLU A 128 10.52 -19.29 20.01
CA GLU A 128 9.84 -18.96 21.27
C GLU A 128 8.55 -18.19 21.01
N LEU A 129 8.56 -17.25 20.06
CA LEU A 129 7.36 -16.52 19.67
C LEU A 129 6.32 -17.45 19.05
N GLN A 130 6.75 -18.43 18.24
CA GLN A 130 5.87 -19.44 17.66
C GLN A 130 5.24 -20.32 18.72
N GLU A 131 6.03 -20.82 19.67
CA GLU A 131 5.55 -21.68 20.76
C GLU A 131 4.51 -20.96 21.62
N HIS A 132 4.80 -19.70 22.01
CA HIS A 132 3.89 -18.95 22.87
C HIS A 132 2.65 -18.39 22.14
N SER A 133 2.75 -18.12 20.85
CA SER A 133 1.59 -17.66 20.07
C SER A 133 0.66 -18.79 19.62
N GLY A 134 1.18 -20.02 19.47
CA GLY A 134 0.47 -21.17 18.93
C GLY A 134 0.10 -21.03 17.45
N LEU A 135 0.73 -20.10 16.72
CA LEU A 135 0.45 -19.84 15.32
C LEU A 135 1.47 -20.55 14.40
N PRO A 136 1.07 -20.92 13.16
CA PRO A 136 1.99 -21.41 12.16
C PRO A 136 3.07 -20.37 11.81
N ALA A 137 4.30 -20.82 11.52
CA ALA A 137 5.42 -19.96 11.16
C ALA A 137 5.09 -18.99 10.01
N GLU A 138 4.43 -19.49 8.96
CA GLU A 138 3.99 -18.67 7.82
C GLU A 138 3.09 -17.52 8.23
N THR A 139 2.13 -17.78 9.15
CA THR A 139 1.19 -16.75 9.64
C THR A 139 1.92 -15.68 10.44
N ILE A 140 2.92 -16.07 11.24
CA ILE A 140 3.74 -15.13 12.02
C ILE A 140 4.55 -14.26 11.09
N THR A 141 5.26 -14.84 10.12
CA THR A 141 6.06 -14.10 9.14
C THR A 141 5.21 -13.10 8.38
N LEU A 142 4.09 -13.55 7.78
CA LEU A 142 3.17 -12.68 7.06
C LEU A 142 2.59 -11.54 7.93
N ALA A 143 2.27 -11.84 9.20
CA ALA A 143 1.70 -10.83 10.10
C ALA A 143 2.74 -9.81 10.57
N MET A 144 4.00 -10.20 10.71
CA MET A 144 5.10 -9.30 11.05
C MET A 144 5.50 -8.42 9.86
N GLU A 145 5.63 -9.01 8.66
CA GLU A 145 5.93 -8.29 7.41
C GLU A 145 4.82 -7.31 7.04
N ALA A 146 3.56 -7.71 7.19
CA ALA A 146 2.41 -6.83 6.93
C ALA A 146 2.35 -5.57 7.82
N GLY A 147 3.06 -5.60 8.93
CA GLY A 147 3.24 -4.46 9.82
C GLY A 147 4.54 -3.70 9.63
N ALA A 148 5.38 -4.09 8.67
CA ALA A 148 6.59 -3.36 8.31
C ALA A 148 6.25 -2.00 7.70
N GLN A 149 7.09 -1.04 7.97
CA GLN A 149 6.96 0.30 7.41
C GLN A 149 7.44 0.29 5.96
N ILE A 150 6.73 1.06 5.14
CA ILE A 150 7.18 1.34 3.78
C ILE A 150 8.15 2.51 3.86
N GLU A 151 9.35 2.30 3.36
CA GLU A 151 10.35 3.33 3.28
C GLU A 151 10.15 4.18 2.02
N SER A 152 10.48 5.45 2.11
CA SER A 152 10.47 6.34 0.94
C SER A 152 11.65 6.01 0.04
N LEU A 153 11.43 5.92 -1.27
CA LEU A 153 12.52 5.78 -2.24
C LEU A 153 13.50 6.96 -2.22
N GLN A 154 13.03 8.12 -1.75
CA GLN A 154 13.85 9.32 -1.58
C GLN A 154 14.55 9.37 -0.21
N SER A 155 14.44 8.33 0.63
CA SER A 155 15.20 8.27 1.87
C SER A 155 16.68 8.12 1.58
N THR A 156 17.51 8.86 2.34
CA THR A 156 18.96 8.82 2.21
C THR A 156 19.50 7.57 2.89
N VAL A 157 20.10 6.65 2.14
CA VAL A 157 20.71 5.44 2.68
C VAL A 157 22.13 5.69 3.16
N TYR A 158 22.85 6.58 2.51
CA TYR A 158 24.21 6.94 2.86
C TYR A 158 24.45 8.44 2.68
N SER A 159 25.02 9.07 3.71
CA SER A 159 25.44 10.47 3.68
C SER A 159 26.92 10.52 4.08
N GLY A 160 27.81 10.58 3.09
CA GLY A 160 29.25 10.69 3.29
C GLY A 160 29.92 11.32 2.07
N ASP A 161 31.02 12.05 2.28
CA ASP A 161 31.85 12.68 1.24
C ASP A 161 31.11 13.58 0.24
N GLY A 162 30.02 14.25 0.68
CA GLY A 162 29.28 15.21 -0.15
C GLY A 162 28.38 14.58 -1.25
N LYS A 163 28.17 13.27 -1.22
CA LYS A 163 27.19 12.58 -2.05
C LYS A 163 26.14 11.92 -1.15
N GLU A 164 24.89 12.31 -1.37
CA GLU A 164 23.74 11.61 -0.81
C GLU A 164 23.33 10.50 -1.77
N LEU A 165 23.30 9.27 -1.28
CA LEU A 165 22.78 8.11 -1.99
C LEU A 165 21.34 7.89 -1.52
N LEU A 166 20.39 7.96 -2.44
CA LEU A 166 18.98 7.69 -2.19
C LEU A 166 18.71 6.18 -2.29
N LEU A 167 17.64 5.73 -1.64
CA LEU A 167 17.21 4.33 -1.74
C LEU A 167 16.87 3.95 -3.19
N GLU A 168 16.32 4.89 -3.98
CA GLU A 168 16.01 4.66 -5.40
C GLU A 168 17.23 4.33 -6.24
N ASP A 169 18.43 4.87 -5.89
CA ASP A 169 19.69 4.57 -6.60
C ASP A 169 20.19 3.15 -6.35
N GLN A 170 19.70 2.49 -5.28
CA GLN A 170 20.06 1.12 -4.92
C GLN A 170 19.07 0.07 -5.43
N VAL A 171 17.86 0.48 -5.80
CA VAL A 171 16.84 -0.44 -6.31
C VAL A 171 17.16 -0.78 -7.76
N ALA A 172 17.53 -2.04 -8.00
CA ALA A 172 17.76 -2.51 -9.36
C ALA A 172 16.46 -2.46 -10.18
N ASP A 173 16.56 -2.00 -11.42
CA ASP A 173 15.47 -2.11 -12.38
C ASP A 173 15.21 -3.62 -12.66
N PRO A 174 14.01 -4.14 -12.41
CA PRO A 174 13.67 -5.52 -12.73
C PRO A 174 13.63 -5.80 -14.25
N GLY A 175 13.68 -4.75 -15.06
CA GLY A 175 13.75 -4.85 -16.50
C GLY A 175 15.16 -5.22 -16.96
N ASP A 176 15.31 -6.33 -17.69
CA ASP A 176 16.55 -6.72 -18.37
C ASP A 176 16.70 -5.89 -19.67
N GLY A 177 16.81 -4.55 -19.49
CA GLY A 177 16.86 -3.59 -20.59
C GLY A 177 18.04 -3.84 -21.53
N GLU A 178 19.22 -4.19 -20.96
CA GLU A 178 20.41 -4.50 -21.78
C GLU A 178 20.18 -5.74 -22.65
N THR A 179 19.70 -6.84 -22.06
CA THR A 179 19.42 -8.08 -22.83
C THR A 179 18.34 -7.85 -23.88
N THR A 180 17.32 -7.05 -23.57
CA THR A 180 16.28 -6.69 -24.55
C THR A 180 16.86 -5.90 -25.72
N VAL A 181 17.69 -4.91 -25.45
CA VAL A 181 18.36 -4.11 -26.51
C VAL A 181 19.32 -4.97 -27.30
N LEU A 182 20.14 -5.81 -26.66
CA LEU A 182 21.06 -6.72 -27.35
C LEU A 182 20.30 -7.73 -28.23
N ASN A 183 19.20 -8.29 -27.74
CA ASN A 183 18.35 -9.18 -28.51
C ASN A 183 17.74 -8.48 -29.73
N ASN A 184 17.28 -7.23 -29.59
CA ASN A 184 16.73 -6.46 -30.70
C ASN A 184 17.80 -6.19 -31.77
N VAL A 185 19.01 -5.76 -31.36
CA VAL A 185 20.12 -5.52 -32.28
C VAL A 185 20.51 -6.83 -32.98
N MET A 186 20.59 -7.94 -32.24
CA MET A 186 20.89 -9.25 -32.79
C MET A 186 19.83 -9.69 -33.81
N VAL A 187 18.55 -9.50 -33.51
CA VAL A 187 17.45 -9.81 -34.46
C VAL A 187 17.52 -8.94 -35.71
N GLU A 188 17.81 -7.65 -35.59
CA GLU A 188 18.01 -6.77 -36.73
C GLU A 188 19.19 -7.20 -37.61
N GLN A 189 20.32 -7.58 -37.00
CA GLN A 189 21.46 -8.10 -37.73
C GLN A 189 21.14 -9.40 -38.45
N LEU A 190 20.46 -10.35 -37.81
CA LEU A 190 20.02 -11.59 -38.43
C LEU A 190 19.07 -11.34 -39.61
N LEU A 191 18.13 -10.44 -39.46
CA LEU A 191 17.22 -10.06 -40.54
C LEU A 191 17.94 -9.40 -41.70
N SER A 192 19.02 -8.65 -41.49
CA SER A 192 19.82 -8.02 -42.54
C SER A 192 20.47 -9.00 -43.53
N HIS A 193 20.68 -10.23 -43.08
CA HIS A 193 21.23 -11.31 -43.93
C HIS A 193 20.17 -11.94 -44.84
N LEU A 194 18.91 -11.53 -44.75
CA LEU A 194 17.81 -12.02 -45.57
C LEU A 194 17.46 -11.04 -46.69
N GLN A 195 16.84 -11.57 -47.75
CA GLN A 195 16.31 -10.72 -48.83
C GLN A 195 15.05 -9.96 -48.37
N VAL A 196 14.77 -8.81 -48.98
CA VAL A 196 13.65 -7.94 -48.59
C VAL A 196 12.30 -8.69 -48.49
N PRO A 197 11.91 -9.57 -49.42
CA PRO A 197 10.66 -10.33 -49.33
C PRO A 197 10.66 -11.33 -48.15
N GLU A 198 11.83 -11.89 -47.85
CA GLU A 198 12.01 -12.83 -46.73
C GLU A 198 11.88 -12.10 -45.37
N GLN A 199 12.47 -10.90 -45.26
CA GLN A 199 12.32 -10.02 -44.10
C GLN A 199 10.86 -9.64 -43.89
N GLN A 200 10.15 -9.26 -44.95
CA GLN A 200 8.73 -8.90 -44.87
C GLN A 200 7.88 -10.07 -44.36
N LEU A 201 8.14 -11.30 -44.84
CA LEU A 201 7.43 -12.47 -44.34
C LEU A 201 7.60 -12.67 -42.84
N LEU A 202 8.84 -12.61 -42.36
CA LEU A 202 9.11 -12.76 -40.90
C LEU A 202 8.56 -11.60 -40.09
N LYS A 203 8.64 -10.35 -40.57
CA LYS A 203 8.05 -9.20 -39.88
C LYS A 203 6.54 -9.36 -39.71
N LEU A 204 5.82 -9.67 -40.82
CA LEU A 204 4.38 -9.90 -40.76
C LEU A 204 4.00 -11.07 -39.83
N ARG A 205 4.84 -12.09 -39.77
CA ARG A 205 4.55 -13.30 -39.00
C ARG A 205 4.82 -13.17 -37.50
N TYR A 206 5.95 -12.54 -37.11
CA TYR A 206 6.45 -12.52 -35.74
C TYR A 206 6.37 -11.16 -35.03
N PHE A 207 6.31 -10.06 -35.79
CA PHE A 207 6.16 -8.73 -35.21
C PHE A 207 4.72 -8.21 -35.35
N ASP A 208 4.08 -8.47 -36.47
CA ASP A 208 2.68 -8.07 -36.69
C ASP A 208 1.69 -9.19 -36.34
N GLU A 209 2.17 -10.30 -35.77
CA GLU A 209 1.39 -11.45 -35.31
C GLU A 209 0.37 -12.03 -36.33
N CYS A 210 0.58 -11.79 -37.61
CA CYS A 210 -0.31 -12.25 -38.67
C CYS A 210 -0.31 -13.77 -38.79
N THR A 211 -1.46 -14.38 -39.09
CA THR A 211 -1.57 -15.80 -39.40
C THR A 211 -0.93 -16.10 -40.77
N GLN A 212 -0.50 -17.36 -41.00
CA GLN A 212 0.07 -17.76 -42.30
C GLN A 212 -0.87 -17.48 -43.49
N CYS A 213 -2.18 -17.55 -43.25
CA CYS A 213 -3.18 -17.25 -44.30
C CYS A 213 -3.24 -15.75 -44.63
N GLU A 214 -3.09 -14.88 -43.61
CA GLU A 214 -3.07 -13.43 -43.81
C GLU A 214 -1.78 -12.99 -44.51
N VAL A 215 -0.63 -13.56 -44.07
CA VAL A 215 0.66 -13.32 -44.72
C VAL A 215 0.61 -13.75 -46.16
N ALA A 216 0.02 -14.92 -46.48
CA ALA A 216 -0.17 -15.40 -47.83
C ALA A 216 -0.97 -14.42 -48.70
N LYS A 217 -2.06 -13.88 -48.17
CA LYS A 217 -2.87 -12.86 -48.85
C LYS A 217 -2.10 -11.56 -49.10
N ARG A 218 -1.33 -11.09 -48.12
CA ARG A 218 -0.58 -9.83 -48.23
C ARG A 218 0.61 -9.91 -49.19
N LEU A 219 1.27 -11.07 -49.24
CA LEU A 219 2.45 -11.29 -50.10
C LEU A 219 2.12 -11.93 -51.45
N GLY A 220 0.84 -12.20 -51.75
CA GLY A 220 0.43 -12.84 -53.02
C GLY A 220 0.90 -14.30 -53.15
N MET A 221 1.07 -15.01 -52.04
CA MET A 221 1.55 -16.38 -51.97
C MET A 221 0.43 -17.34 -51.52
N THR A 222 0.65 -18.64 -51.67
CA THR A 222 -0.22 -19.64 -51.04
C THR A 222 0.22 -19.90 -49.59
N GLN A 223 -0.72 -20.28 -48.71
CA GLN A 223 -0.40 -20.60 -47.31
C GLN A 223 0.68 -21.69 -47.18
N VAL A 224 0.66 -22.70 -48.08
CA VAL A 224 1.67 -23.77 -48.10
C VAL A 224 3.06 -23.22 -48.48
N GLN A 225 3.14 -22.25 -49.41
CA GLN A 225 4.41 -21.57 -49.71
C GLN A 225 4.93 -20.79 -48.53
N VAL A 226 4.06 -20.02 -47.84
CA VAL A 226 4.44 -19.26 -46.62
C VAL A 226 5.01 -20.21 -45.58
N SER A 227 4.31 -21.31 -45.26
CA SER A 227 4.76 -22.28 -44.25
C SER A 227 6.12 -22.91 -44.59
N ARG A 228 6.34 -23.30 -45.83
CA ARG A 228 7.62 -23.86 -46.28
C ARG A 228 8.75 -22.83 -46.25
N THR A 229 8.47 -21.62 -46.70
CA THR A 229 9.47 -20.52 -46.69
C THR A 229 9.82 -20.13 -45.26
N GLU A 230 8.83 -19.95 -44.36
CA GLU A 230 9.02 -19.68 -42.93
C GLU A 230 9.98 -20.70 -42.29
N LYS A 231 9.70 -22.01 -42.50
CA LYS A 231 10.55 -23.08 -41.96
C LYS A 231 11.99 -23.00 -42.47
N LYS A 232 12.15 -22.77 -43.78
CA LYS A 232 13.47 -22.67 -44.41
C LYS A 232 14.25 -21.44 -43.93
N LEU A 233 13.58 -20.32 -43.71
CA LEU A 233 14.19 -19.11 -43.19
C LEU A 233 14.64 -19.27 -41.70
N LEU A 234 13.80 -19.88 -40.87
CA LEU A 234 14.17 -20.16 -39.48
C LEU A 234 15.35 -21.12 -39.38
N GLU A 235 15.44 -22.15 -40.26
CA GLU A 235 16.59 -23.03 -40.33
C GLU A 235 17.86 -22.27 -40.75
N LYS A 236 17.74 -21.36 -41.74
CA LYS A 236 18.86 -20.51 -42.20
C LYS A 236 19.34 -19.57 -41.09
N LEU A 237 18.45 -18.96 -40.33
CA LEU A 237 18.80 -18.08 -39.20
C LEU A 237 19.44 -18.83 -38.05
N ARG A 238 19.01 -20.07 -37.75
CA ARG A 238 19.64 -20.92 -36.71
C ARG A 238 21.10 -21.25 -37.00
N VAL A 239 21.49 -21.32 -38.25
CA VAL A 239 22.89 -21.57 -38.62
C VAL A 239 23.75 -20.32 -38.44
N LEU A 240 23.13 -19.13 -38.43
CA LEU A 240 23.82 -17.85 -38.28
C LEU A 240 23.92 -17.40 -36.78
N MET A 241 23.18 -18.03 -35.89
CA MET A 241 23.30 -17.87 -34.45
C MET A 241 24.43 -18.70 -33.86
#